data_32fd405c206e3b9aabec0f124dc2988c
#
_entry.id   32fd405c206e3b9aabec0f124dc2988c
#
_cell.length_a   1.000
_cell.length_b   1.000
_cell.length_c   1.000
_cell.angle_alpha   90.00
_cell.angle_beta   90.00
_cell.angle_gamma   90.00
#
_symmetry.space_group_name_H-M   'P 1'
#
loop_
_entity.id
_entity.type
_entity.pdbx_description
1 polymer ?
#
loop_
_entity_poly.entity_id
_entity_poly.type
_entity_poly.pdbx_seq_one_letter_code
_entity_poly.pdbx_strand_id
1 'polypeptide(L)'
;MSDIIQYEDFFSFNDVRKIESKLEEPKWRFGHGSHVDQYNRARGIPFWRMDLLEDSYFSDYLLNIIREKTQQDYDLYDVYANGHMFGTQGEFHVDWYESNGRTLIYYANPSWKPEWGGKTIFLHKEKELEYKNPIPNSAILFPGEIPHMAEGTTRLFTGLRVTIAWKLILK
;
A
#
# COMPACT_ATOMS: atom_id res chain seq x y z
N MET A 1 -8.74 15.40 14.32
CA MET A 1 -9.22 14.27 13.50
C MET A 1 -8.02 13.65 12.84
N SER A 2 -7.95 12.33 12.77
CA SER A 2 -6.84 11.66 12.08
C SER A 2 -6.92 11.99 10.58
N ASP A 3 -5.82 12.45 9.99
CA ASP A 3 -5.75 12.69 8.53
C ASP A 3 -5.64 11.36 7.74
N ILE A 4 -5.80 10.23 8.45
CA ILE A 4 -5.74 8.87 7.89
C ILE A 4 -7.17 8.38 7.69
N ILE A 5 -7.61 8.33 6.43
CA ILE A 5 -8.98 7.97 6.05
C ILE A 5 -8.96 6.53 5.52
N GLN A 6 -9.81 5.66 6.07
CA GLN A 6 -10.04 4.32 5.55
C GLN A 6 -11.39 4.25 4.84
N TYR A 7 -11.37 3.71 3.63
CA TYR A 7 -12.54 3.46 2.79
C TYR A 7 -12.76 1.96 2.71
N GLU A 8 -13.99 1.50 2.87
CA GLU A 8 -14.41 0.11 2.66
C GLU A 8 -15.08 -0.03 1.28
N ASP A 9 -15.14 -1.25 0.75
CA ASP A 9 -15.71 -1.55 -0.57
C ASP A 9 -15.21 -0.59 -1.67
N PHE A 10 -13.88 -0.45 -1.73
CA PHE A 10 -13.24 0.64 -2.48
C PHE A 10 -13.40 0.48 -3.99
N PHE A 11 -13.17 -0.70 -4.54
CA PHE A 11 -13.36 -0.97 -5.96
C PHE A 11 -14.58 -1.85 -6.21
N SER A 12 -15.12 -1.80 -7.43
CA SER A 12 -16.23 -2.66 -7.85
C SER A 12 -15.81 -4.14 -7.87
N PHE A 13 -16.77 -5.06 -7.78
CA PHE A 13 -16.49 -6.49 -7.87
C PHE A 13 -15.68 -6.85 -9.14
N ASN A 14 -16.01 -6.25 -10.28
CA ASN A 14 -15.29 -6.51 -11.53
C ASN A 14 -13.85 -6.01 -11.47
N ASP A 15 -13.61 -4.85 -10.84
CA ASP A 15 -12.26 -4.31 -10.67
C ASP A 15 -11.44 -5.16 -9.71
N VAL A 16 -12.02 -5.61 -8.60
CA VAL A 16 -11.38 -6.54 -7.66
C VAL A 16 -10.89 -7.79 -8.40
N ARG A 17 -11.75 -8.44 -9.19
CA ARG A 17 -11.39 -9.64 -9.97
C ARG A 17 -10.28 -9.35 -10.99
N LYS A 18 -10.31 -8.19 -11.62
CA LYS A 18 -9.29 -7.79 -12.60
C LYS A 18 -7.95 -7.48 -11.92
N ILE A 19 -7.97 -6.82 -10.76
CA ILE A 19 -6.78 -6.60 -9.93
C ILE A 19 -6.16 -7.94 -9.53
N GLU A 20 -6.95 -8.88 -9.00
CA GLU A 20 -6.49 -10.23 -8.63
C GLU A 20 -5.78 -10.91 -9.82
N SER A 21 -6.42 -10.95 -11.00
CA SER A 21 -5.84 -11.56 -12.20
C SER A 21 -4.51 -10.92 -12.61
N LYS A 22 -4.38 -9.59 -12.51
CA LYS A 22 -3.15 -8.89 -12.84
C LYS A 22 -2.03 -9.14 -11.82
N LEU A 23 -2.37 -9.32 -10.54
CA LEU A 23 -1.41 -9.62 -9.48
C LEU A 23 -0.89 -11.08 -9.54
N GLU A 24 -1.56 -11.96 -10.29
CA GLU A 24 -1.09 -13.33 -10.58
C GLU A 24 -0.03 -13.38 -11.70
N GLU A 25 0.19 -12.27 -12.44
CA GLU A 25 1.20 -12.23 -13.49
C GLU A 25 2.62 -12.41 -12.91
N PRO A 26 3.55 -13.07 -13.64
CA PRO A 26 4.91 -13.36 -13.15
C PRO A 26 5.84 -12.15 -13.23
N LYS A 27 5.45 -11.04 -12.64
CA LYS A 27 6.17 -9.76 -12.63
C LYS A 27 6.77 -9.40 -11.26
N TRP A 28 6.55 -10.25 -10.26
CA TRP A 28 7.05 -10.04 -8.91
C TRP A 28 8.57 -10.17 -8.82
N ARG A 29 9.20 -9.21 -8.12
CA ARG A 29 10.64 -9.20 -7.84
C ARG A 29 10.86 -9.15 -6.33
N PHE A 30 11.75 -10.00 -5.82
CA PHE A 30 12.17 -9.95 -4.43
C PHE A 30 13.37 -9.01 -4.25
N GLY A 31 13.47 -8.36 -3.08
CA GLY A 31 14.59 -7.52 -2.72
C GLY A 31 14.26 -6.03 -2.58
N HIS A 32 12.97 -5.64 -2.67
CA HIS A 32 12.54 -4.29 -2.30
C HIS A 32 12.58 -4.11 -0.78
N GLY A 33 12.85 -2.88 -0.32
CA GLY A 33 12.88 -2.54 1.10
C GLY A 33 12.23 -1.17 1.36
N SER A 34 11.91 -0.89 2.64
CA SER A 34 11.29 0.37 3.06
C SER A 34 12.21 1.58 2.89
N HIS A 35 13.52 1.37 2.81
CA HIS A 35 14.52 2.42 2.67
C HIS A 35 15.46 2.14 1.49
N VAL A 36 16.10 3.18 1.00
CA VAL A 36 17.19 3.08 0.04
C VAL A 36 18.45 3.75 0.62
N ASP A 37 19.61 3.21 0.27
CA ASP A 37 20.89 3.85 0.62
C ASP A 37 21.28 4.92 -0.41
N GLN A 38 22.43 5.57 -0.17
CA GLN A 38 22.98 6.60 -1.07
C GLN A 38 23.27 6.13 -2.51
N TYR A 39 23.24 4.82 -2.76
CA TYR A 39 23.41 4.21 -4.08
C TYR A 39 22.07 3.67 -4.62
N ASN A 40 20.94 4.08 -4.06
CA ASN A 40 19.58 3.66 -4.41
C ASN A 40 19.35 2.14 -4.28
N ARG A 41 20.07 1.47 -3.35
CA ARG A 41 19.88 0.05 -3.06
C ARG A 41 18.92 -0.11 -1.89
N ALA A 42 17.98 -1.03 -2.01
CA ALA A 42 17.04 -1.34 -0.93
C ALA A 42 17.76 -1.74 0.36
N ARG A 43 17.27 -1.23 1.48
CA ARG A 43 17.76 -1.49 2.84
C ARG A 43 16.62 -1.96 3.73
N GLY A 44 16.99 -2.63 4.82
CA GLY A 44 16.04 -3.24 5.74
C GLY A 44 15.67 -4.67 5.33
N ILE A 45 14.55 -5.15 5.86
CA ILE A 45 14.04 -6.49 5.57
C ILE A 45 13.46 -6.51 4.16
N PRO A 46 13.96 -7.38 3.26
CA PRO A 46 13.48 -7.40 1.88
C PRO A 46 12.10 -8.05 1.76
N PHE A 47 11.29 -7.54 0.84
CA PHE A 47 9.98 -8.05 0.48
C PHE A 47 9.76 -8.01 -1.04
N TRP A 48 8.62 -8.51 -1.50
CA TRP A 48 8.27 -8.57 -2.90
C TRP A 48 7.68 -7.24 -3.39
N ARG A 49 8.01 -6.87 -4.63
CA ARG A 49 7.42 -5.73 -5.34
C ARG A 49 7.03 -6.15 -6.76
N MET A 50 5.90 -5.62 -7.23
CA MET A 50 5.47 -5.65 -8.63
C MET A 50 5.24 -4.20 -9.10
N ASP A 51 5.99 -3.77 -10.13
CA ASP A 51 5.80 -2.45 -10.72
C ASP A 51 4.53 -2.44 -11.58
N LEU A 52 3.68 -1.41 -11.40
CA LEU A 52 2.37 -1.29 -12.04
C LEU A 52 2.21 0.02 -12.82
N LEU A 53 3.23 0.91 -12.78
CA LEU A 53 3.15 2.25 -13.37
C LEU A 53 2.88 2.23 -14.87
N GLU A 54 3.50 1.29 -15.59
CA GLU A 54 3.33 1.15 -17.04
C GLU A 54 2.01 0.47 -17.46
N ASP A 55 1.24 -0.07 -16.50
CA ASP A 55 -0.07 -0.64 -16.76
C ASP A 55 -1.15 0.42 -16.60
N SER A 56 -1.72 0.88 -17.73
CA SER A 56 -2.76 1.92 -17.76
C SER A 56 -4.01 1.57 -16.95
N TYR A 57 -4.24 0.29 -16.64
CA TYR A 57 -5.32 -0.08 -15.77
C TYR A 57 -5.13 0.48 -14.35
N PHE A 58 -3.89 0.46 -13.82
CA PHE A 58 -3.57 1.02 -12.50
C PHE A 58 -3.24 2.51 -12.55
N SER A 59 -2.49 2.93 -13.56
CA SER A 59 -1.96 4.30 -13.64
C SER A 59 -2.94 5.33 -14.21
N ASP A 60 -4.02 4.88 -14.86
CA ASP A 60 -5.04 5.77 -15.41
C ASP A 60 -6.46 5.37 -14.97
N TYR A 61 -6.95 4.17 -15.34
CA TYR A 61 -8.32 3.77 -15.06
C TYR A 61 -8.64 3.76 -13.54
N LEU A 62 -7.87 3.02 -12.73
CA LEU A 62 -8.10 2.97 -11.29
C LEU A 62 -7.76 4.29 -10.60
N LEU A 63 -6.79 5.06 -11.12
CA LEU A 63 -6.49 6.39 -10.62
C LEU A 63 -7.69 7.34 -10.75
N ASN A 64 -8.44 7.27 -11.85
CA ASN A 64 -9.65 8.07 -12.03
C ASN A 64 -10.74 7.69 -11.00
N ILE A 65 -10.90 6.39 -10.71
CA ILE A 65 -11.80 5.94 -9.64
C ILE A 65 -11.34 6.46 -8.27
N ILE A 66 -10.02 6.47 -8.00
CA ILE A 66 -9.46 7.03 -6.76
C ILE A 66 -9.82 8.51 -6.64
N ARG A 67 -9.62 9.31 -7.69
CA ARG A 67 -9.98 10.74 -7.72
C ARG A 67 -11.46 10.95 -7.42
N GLU A 68 -12.34 10.18 -8.06
CA GLU A 68 -13.79 10.26 -7.84
C GLU A 68 -14.17 9.90 -6.39
N LYS A 69 -13.65 8.81 -5.85
CA LYS A 69 -14.01 8.35 -4.50
C LYS A 69 -13.46 9.24 -3.39
N THR A 70 -12.29 9.81 -3.59
CA THR A 70 -11.67 10.69 -2.60
C THR A 70 -12.10 12.15 -2.75
N GLN A 71 -12.79 12.51 -3.84
CA GLN A 71 -13.19 13.86 -4.20
C GLN A 71 -12.01 14.84 -4.27
N GLN A 72 -10.85 14.34 -4.74
CA GLN A 72 -9.61 15.11 -4.86
C GLN A 72 -8.92 14.81 -6.20
N ASP A 73 -8.20 15.78 -6.72
CA ASP A 73 -7.40 15.64 -7.93
C ASP A 73 -5.93 15.42 -7.58
N TYR A 74 -5.32 14.43 -8.24
CA TYR A 74 -3.94 14.01 -7.98
C TYR A 74 -3.17 13.87 -9.29
N ASP A 75 -1.88 14.21 -9.25
CA ASP A 75 -0.91 13.67 -10.18
C ASP A 75 -0.36 12.35 -9.64
N LEU A 76 -0.19 11.37 -10.51
CA LEU A 76 0.43 10.10 -10.16
C LEU A 76 1.96 10.22 -10.24
N TYR A 77 2.63 9.88 -9.14
CA TYR A 77 4.08 9.76 -9.12
C TYR A 77 4.55 8.33 -9.35
N ASP A 78 3.94 7.35 -8.66
CA ASP A 78 4.26 5.93 -8.79
C ASP A 78 3.06 5.07 -8.38
N VAL A 79 2.99 3.84 -8.92
CA VAL A 79 2.06 2.81 -8.47
C VAL A 79 2.72 1.44 -8.54
N TYR A 80 2.63 0.68 -7.46
CA TYR A 80 3.21 -0.65 -7.34
C TYR A 80 2.51 -1.49 -6.29
N ALA A 81 2.62 -2.81 -6.42
CA ALA A 81 2.19 -3.74 -5.39
C ALA A 81 3.36 -4.18 -4.50
N ASN A 82 3.12 -4.27 -3.20
CA ASN A 82 4.01 -4.84 -2.20
C ASN A 82 3.48 -6.20 -1.76
N GLY A 83 4.37 -7.17 -1.63
CA GLY A 83 4.06 -8.50 -1.15
C GLY A 83 4.86 -8.87 0.09
N HIS A 84 4.20 -9.09 1.21
CA HIS A 84 4.82 -9.47 2.48
C HIS A 84 4.42 -10.89 2.88
N MET A 85 5.42 -11.66 3.31
CA MET A 85 5.24 -12.99 3.89
C MET A 85 5.64 -12.95 5.37
N PHE A 86 5.50 -14.07 6.07
CA PHE A 86 6.08 -14.20 7.41
C PHE A 86 7.58 -13.86 7.41
N GLY A 87 7.99 -12.97 8.31
CA GLY A 87 9.37 -12.51 8.42
C GLY A 87 9.79 -11.39 7.48
N THR A 88 8.90 -10.84 6.65
CA THR A 88 9.20 -9.75 5.72
C THR A 88 8.38 -8.49 6.04
N GLN A 89 8.42 -8.02 7.27
CA GLN A 89 7.77 -6.77 7.67
C GLN A 89 8.49 -5.55 7.10
N GLY A 90 7.76 -4.46 6.95
CA GLY A 90 8.36 -3.15 6.64
C GLY A 90 9.02 -2.52 7.86
N GLU A 91 9.77 -1.43 7.63
CA GLU A 91 10.30 -0.55 8.67
C GLU A 91 9.56 0.79 8.63
N PHE A 92 9.58 1.54 9.73
CA PHE A 92 8.99 2.88 9.74
C PHE A 92 9.70 3.78 8.75
N HIS A 93 8.95 4.37 7.83
CA HIS A 93 9.42 5.31 6.81
C HIS A 93 8.35 6.34 6.50
N VAL A 94 8.74 7.42 5.84
CA VAL A 94 7.84 8.39 5.21
C VAL A 94 7.93 8.22 3.70
N ASP A 95 6.83 8.45 3.02
CA ASP A 95 6.76 8.36 1.57
C ASP A 95 7.07 9.70 0.88
N TRP A 96 6.76 10.79 1.58
CA TRP A 96 6.89 12.15 1.09
C TRP A 96 7.41 13.08 2.19
N TYR A 97 8.17 14.09 1.80
CA TYR A 97 8.58 15.18 2.69
C TYR A 97 7.78 16.46 2.42
N GLU A 98 7.10 16.53 1.28
CA GLU A 98 6.25 17.65 0.86
C GLU A 98 4.82 17.46 1.39
N SER A 99 4.20 18.56 1.84
CA SER A 99 2.87 18.54 2.48
C SER A 99 1.72 18.16 1.53
N ASN A 100 1.92 18.25 0.21
CA ASN A 100 0.95 17.84 -0.80
C ASN A 100 1.11 16.37 -1.24
N GLY A 101 2.12 15.65 -0.75
CA GLY A 101 2.28 14.23 -0.99
C GLY A 101 1.21 13.40 -0.28
N ARG A 102 0.62 12.45 -0.99
CA ARG A 102 -0.37 11.51 -0.47
C ARG A 102 0.02 10.08 -0.85
N THR A 103 -0.34 9.15 0.01
CA THR A 103 -0.27 7.73 -0.30
C THR A 103 -1.64 7.11 -0.12
N LEU A 104 -2.07 6.34 -1.11
CA LEU A 104 -3.22 5.47 -0.99
C LEU A 104 -2.73 4.02 -1.01
N ILE A 105 -3.02 3.27 0.05
CA ILE A 105 -2.75 1.83 0.16
C ILE A 105 -4.07 1.09 0.01
N TYR A 106 -4.15 0.16 -0.95
CA TYR A 106 -5.28 -0.75 -1.15
C TYR A 106 -4.90 -2.17 -0.71
N TYR A 107 -5.77 -2.83 0.04
CA TYR A 107 -5.60 -4.21 0.48
C TYR A 107 -6.21 -5.17 -0.54
N ALA A 108 -5.35 -5.87 -1.29
CA ALA A 108 -5.73 -6.64 -2.46
C ALA A 108 -6.04 -8.12 -2.20
N ASN A 109 -5.82 -8.62 -0.98
CA ASN A 109 -6.15 -10.00 -0.66
C ASN A 109 -7.68 -10.19 -0.61
N PRO A 110 -8.24 -11.26 -1.22
CA PRO A 110 -9.69 -11.47 -1.28
C PRO A 110 -10.33 -11.85 0.06
N SER A 111 -9.53 -12.30 1.01
CA SER A 111 -9.95 -12.62 2.37
C SER A 111 -8.84 -12.34 3.36
N TRP A 112 -9.18 -12.02 4.59
CA TRP A 112 -8.23 -11.80 5.67
C TRP A 112 -8.80 -12.24 7.01
N LYS A 113 -7.94 -12.84 7.86
CA LYS A 113 -8.30 -13.22 9.23
C LYS A 113 -7.48 -12.40 10.23
N PRO A 114 -8.09 -11.95 11.35
CA PRO A 114 -7.39 -11.14 12.36
C PRO A 114 -6.08 -11.77 12.88
N GLU A 115 -6.07 -13.09 13.05
CA GLU A 115 -4.91 -13.84 13.53
C GLU A 115 -3.73 -13.90 12.55
N TRP A 116 -3.92 -13.47 11.31
CA TRP A 116 -2.84 -13.39 10.32
C TRP A 116 -1.94 -12.17 10.48
N GLY A 117 -2.31 -11.18 11.32
CA GLY A 117 -1.55 -9.94 11.51
C GLY A 117 -1.60 -9.04 10.27
N GLY A 118 -0.48 -8.45 9.89
CA GLY A 118 -0.34 -7.71 8.63
C GLY A 118 -0.98 -6.34 8.61
N LYS A 119 -1.16 -5.69 9.75
CA LYS A 119 -1.70 -4.33 9.86
C LYS A 119 -0.79 -3.32 9.17
N THR A 120 -1.33 -2.16 8.80
CA THR A 120 -0.53 -0.96 8.57
C THR A 120 -0.49 -0.16 9.87
N ILE A 121 0.70 0.20 10.31
CA ILE A 121 0.95 0.89 11.58
C ILE A 121 1.43 2.29 11.26
N PHE A 122 0.79 3.30 11.83
CA PHE A 122 1.15 4.71 11.73
C PHE A 122 1.70 5.21 13.05
N LEU A 123 2.73 6.06 12.99
CA LEU A 123 3.34 6.68 14.17
C LEU A 123 3.03 8.17 14.17
N HIS A 124 2.23 8.62 15.14
CA HIS A 124 1.89 10.01 15.35
C HIS A 124 2.98 10.77 16.15
N LYS A 125 2.92 12.11 16.10
CA LYS A 125 3.92 13.00 16.74
C LYS A 125 4.12 12.76 18.24
N GLU A 126 3.09 12.33 18.94
CA GLU A 126 3.14 12.01 20.40
C GLU A 126 3.61 10.57 20.68
N LYS A 127 4.16 9.89 19.67
CA LYS A 127 4.56 8.49 19.69
C LYS A 127 3.39 7.51 19.89
N GLU A 128 2.18 7.96 19.68
CA GLU A 128 1.01 7.08 19.62
C GLU A 128 1.01 6.28 18.32
N LEU A 129 0.61 5.00 18.43
CA LEU A 129 0.49 4.11 17.29
C LEU A 129 -0.98 3.97 16.90
N GLU A 130 -1.29 4.23 15.62
CA GLU A 130 -2.58 3.94 15.03
C GLU A 130 -2.46 2.70 14.13
N TYR A 131 -3.41 1.78 14.25
CA TYR A 131 -3.40 0.50 13.54
C TYR A 131 -4.56 0.43 12.57
N LYS A 132 -4.27 0.07 11.32
CA LYS A 132 -5.30 -0.22 10.30
C LYS A 132 -5.24 -1.69 9.91
N ASN A 133 -6.37 -2.38 10.06
CA ASN A 133 -6.48 -3.77 9.66
C ASN A 133 -6.54 -3.91 8.13
N PRO A 134 -5.96 -4.99 7.57
CA PRO A 134 -6.03 -5.27 6.14
C PRO A 134 -7.39 -5.87 5.76
N ILE A 135 -8.43 -5.03 5.77
CA ILE A 135 -9.77 -5.42 5.35
C ILE A 135 -9.77 -5.61 3.83
N PRO A 136 -10.23 -6.76 3.31
CA PRO A 136 -10.32 -6.99 1.87
C PRO A 136 -11.11 -5.90 1.16
N ASN A 137 -10.65 -5.47 -0.02
CA ASN A 137 -11.24 -4.39 -0.81
C ASN A 137 -11.38 -3.06 -0.03
N SER A 138 -10.51 -2.79 0.92
CA SER A 138 -10.44 -1.47 1.57
C SER A 138 -9.21 -0.70 1.13
N ALA A 139 -9.25 0.62 1.24
CA ALA A 139 -8.12 1.50 0.97
C ALA A 139 -7.91 2.48 2.13
N ILE A 140 -6.66 2.87 2.34
CA ILE A 140 -6.26 3.90 3.30
C ILE A 140 -5.60 5.03 2.54
N LEU A 141 -6.13 6.24 2.68
CA LEU A 141 -5.52 7.48 2.16
C LEU A 141 -4.93 8.27 3.33
N PHE A 142 -3.69 8.72 3.18
CA PHE A 142 -3.02 9.49 4.23
C PHE A 142 -1.95 10.44 3.67
N PRO A 143 -1.59 11.52 4.40
CA PRO A 143 -0.43 12.35 4.12
C PRO A 143 0.84 11.53 4.15
N GLY A 144 1.63 11.56 3.09
CA GLY A 144 2.82 10.72 2.98
C GLY A 144 3.96 11.08 3.93
N GLU A 145 3.87 12.22 4.62
CA GLU A 145 4.78 12.63 5.70
C GLU A 145 4.54 11.89 7.03
N ILE A 146 3.41 11.15 7.16
CA ILE A 146 3.14 10.36 8.36
C ILE A 146 4.00 9.09 8.33
N PRO A 147 4.89 8.89 9.33
CA PRO A 147 5.67 7.67 9.41
C PRO A 147 4.78 6.45 9.56
N HIS A 148 5.02 5.44 8.74
CA HIS A 148 4.22 4.22 8.72
C HIS A 148 5.04 2.99 8.35
N MET A 149 4.51 1.82 8.67
CA MET A 149 5.11 0.54 8.30
C MET A 149 4.06 -0.55 8.07
N ALA A 150 4.43 -1.57 7.31
CA ALA A 150 3.66 -2.80 7.23
C ALA A 150 4.10 -3.75 8.35
N GLU A 151 3.16 -4.17 9.20
CA GLU A 151 3.36 -5.27 10.15
C GLU A 151 3.56 -6.59 9.37
N GLY A 152 4.48 -7.42 9.85
CA GLY A 152 4.66 -8.76 9.30
C GLY A 152 3.43 -9.64 9.50
N THR A 153 3.26 -10.62 8.63
CA THR A 153 2.24 -11.65 8.83
C THR A 153 2.70 -12.67 9.87
N THR A 154 1.75 -13.32 10.55
CA THR A 154 2.05 -14.41 11.48
C THR A 154 2.33 -15.70 10.73
N ARG A 155 2.85 -16.74 11.45
CA ARG A 155 3.08 -18.08 10.89
C ARG A 155 1.80 -18.79 10.45
N LEU A 156 0.63 -18.28 10.85
CA LEU A 156 -0.66 -18.85 10.46
C LEU A 156 -1.07 -18.45 9.03
N PHE A 157 -0.39 -17.45 8.45
CA PHE A 157 -0.61 -17.02 7.07
C PHE A 157 0.51 -17.55 6.17
N THR A 158 0.14 -18.42 5.23
CA THR A 158 1.09 -19.09 4.33
C THR A 158 1.16 -18.47 2.93
N GLY A 159 0.38 -17.41 2.69
CA GLY A 159 0.33 -16.72 1.41
C GLY A 159 1.18 -15.44 1.37
N LEU A 160 0.91 -14.63 0.37
CA LEU A 160 1.48 -13.30 0.20
C LEU A 160 0.44 -12.25 0.62
N ARG A 161 0.77 -11.41 1.61
CA ARG A 161 -0.02 -10.22 1.94
C ARG A 161 0.26 -9.17 0.88
N VAL A 162 -0.74 -8.86 0.09
CA VAL A 162 -0.59 -7.94 -1.03
C VAL A 162 -1.29 -6.61 -0.75
N THR A 163 -0.55 -5.53 -0.92
CA THR A 163 -1.09 -4.16 -0.96
C THR A 163 -0.65 -3.48 -2.23
N ILE A 164 -1.50 -2.60 -2.78
CA ILE A 164 -1.12 -1.72 -3.88
C ILE A 164 -0.99 -0.30 -3.33
N ALA A 165 0.12 0.35 -3.61
CA ALA A 165 0.40 1.71 -3.18
C ALA A 165 0.40 2.65 -4.39
N TRP A 166 -0.47 3.66 -4.37
CA TRP A 166 -0.41 4.82 -5.24
C TRP A 166 0.29 5.95 -4.51
N LYS A 167 1.39 6.43 -5.07
CA LYS A 167 2.11 7.63 -4.63
C LYS A 167 1.57 8.82 -5.41
N LEU A 168 0.92 9.73 -4.73
CA LEU A 168 0.07 10.77 -5.28
C LEU A 168 0.56 12.16 -4.87
N ILE A 169 0.37 13.14 -5.75
CA ILE A 169 0.63 14.55 -5.46
C ILE A 169 -0.71 15.29 -5.60
N LEU A 170 -1.17 15.88 -4.50
CA LEU A 170 -2.39 16.68 -4.48
C LEU A 170 -2.18 17.98 -5.29
N LYS A 171 -3.10 18.27 -6.21
CA LYS A 171 -3.10 19.50 -7.01
C LYS A 171 -3.69 20.70 -6.29
#